data_b12a653974c428e7bbda0d6b318bcf95
#
_entry.id   b12a653974c428e7bbda0d6b318bcf95
#
_cell.length_a   1.000
_cell.length_b   1.000
_cell.length_c   1.000
_cell.angle_alpha   90.00
_cell.angle_beta   90.00
_cell.angle_gamma   90.00
#
_symmetry.space_group_name_H-M   'P 1'
#
loop_
_entity.id
_entity.type
_entity.pdbx_description
1 polymer ?
#
loop_
_entity_poly.entity_id
_entity_poly.type
_entity_poly.pdbx_seq_one_letter_code
_entity_poly.pdbx_strand_id
1 'polypeptide(L)'
;MIQSIDRAAKILGLLQGSRRMGITEMAAALDLPPSTVHGIVKSLQSHGLVAQQPSGNRYVLGPTLLKLSSVYLDTLDVRARSMRWMHELSSRTGLATRLGVELFGEVIVIHHDRRPDGTEQMPETGVTIPSHASAMGKVLLAYDAAHAADVLSRPLIALTADTTTDHDRMREEFERVRRDALGLENEEAVIGEASVAAPICSDEGEVIAAIAVVLPATEWPPSEAVLNDLREAARNVSRELGAPAWPPRPLATAAPADT
;
A
#
# COMPACT_ATOMS: atom_id res chain seq x y z
N MET A 1 -17.27 1.35 20.90
CA MET A 1 -17.35 1.03 19.45
C MET A 1 -18.78 0.64 19.10
N ILE A 2 -19.35 1.16 18.00
CA ILE A 2 -20.72 0.82 17.57
C ILE A 2 -20.66 -0.52 16.82
N GLN A 3 -21.17 -1.56 17.46
CA GLN A 3 -21.04 -2.95 17.00
C GLN A 3 -21.59 -3.22 15.59
N SER A 4 -22.67 -2.54 15.19
CA SER A 4 -23.24 -2.70 13.84
C SER A 4 -22.34 -2.13 12.75
N ILE A 5 -21.63 -1.03 13.02
CA ILE A 5 -20.66 -0.44 12.08
C ILE A 5 -19.43 -1.34 11.94
N ASP A 6 -18.87 -1.83 13.05
CA ASP A 6 -17.75 -2.77 13.04
C ASP A 6 -18.07 -4.02 12.22
N ARG A 7 -19.26 -4.62 12.44
CA ARG A 7 -19.70 -5.79 11.67
C ARG A 7 -19.89 -5.51 10.18
N ALA A 8 -20.44 -4.32 9.85
CA ALA A 8 -20.58 -3.91 8.45
C ALA A 8 -19.23 -3.75 7.75
N ALA A 9 -18.25 -3.11 8.41
CA ALA A 9 -16.90 -2.99 7.90
C ALA A 9 -16.23 -4.37 7.68
N LYS A 10 -16.37 -5.30 8.65
CA LYS A 10 -15.86 -6.67 8.52
C LYS A 10 -16.49 -7.43 7.35
N ILE A 11 -17.80 -7.27 7.10
CA ILE A 11 -18.47 -7.87 5.94
C ILE A 11 -17.88 -7.35 4.62
N LEU A 12 -17.65 -6.03 4.52
CA LEU A 12 -17.01 -5.43 3.34
C LEU A 12 -15.59 -5.97 3.14
N GLY A 13 -14.81 -6.11 4.22
CA GLY A 13 -13.46 -6.71 4.18
C GLY A 13 -13.48 -8.17 3.71
N LEU A 14 -14.42 -8.99 4.19
CA LEU A 14 -14.59 -10.37 3.70
C LEU A 14 -14.89 -10.43 2.21
N LEU A 15 -15.75 -9.55 1.71
CA LEU A 15 -16.09 -9.48 0.28
C LEU A 15 -14.93 -8.96 -0.57
N GLN A 16 -14.07 -8.10 -0.02
CA GLN A 16 -12.82 -7.67 -0.67
C GLN A 16 -11.88 -8.86 -0.89
N GLY A 17 -11.60 -9.63 0.14
CA GLY A 17 -10.68 -10.78 0.07
C GLY A 17 -11.21 -11.94 -0.77
N SER A 18 -12.46 -12.32 -0.54
CA SER A 18 -13.07 -13.52 -1.18
C SER A 18 -13.77 -13.25 -2.50
N ARG A 19 -13.86 -11.99 -2.92
CA ARG A 19 -14.58 -11.48 -4.11
C ARG A 19 -16.09 -11.77 -4.12
N ARG A 20 -16.56 -12.88 -3.56
CA ARG A 20 -17.98 -13.26 -3.47
C ARG A 20 -18.23 -14.23 -2.33
N MET A 21 -19.25 -13.99 -1.50
CA MET A 21 -19.66 -14.87 -0.39
C MET A 21 -21.18 -14.94 -0.24
N GLY A 22 -21.67 -16.05 0.28
CA GLY A 22 -23.06 -16.21 0.72
C GLY A 22 -23.23 -15.78 2.19
N ILE A 23 -24.48 -15.57 2.62
CA ILE A 23 -24.80 -15.18 4.01
C ILE A 23 -24.24 -16.18 5.04
N THR A 24 -24.38 -17.48 4.77
CA THR A 24 -23.91 -18.54 5.69
C THR A 24 -22.38 -18.53 5.81
N GLU A 25 -21.68 -18.31 4.71
CA GLU A 25 -20.21 -18.23 4.70
C GLU A 25 -19.72 -17.01 5.52
N MET A 26 -20.33 -15.84 5.32
CA MET A 26 -20.02 -14.62 6.09
C MET A 26 -20.36 -14.78 7.57
N ALA A 27 -21.48 -15.45 7.89
CA ALA A 27 -21.93 -15.73 9.25
C ALA A 27 -20.92 -16.62 9.99
N ALA A 28 -20.45 -17.67 9.35
CA ALA A 28 -19.42 -18.55 9.90
C ALA A 28 -18.08 -17.81 10.09
N ALA A 29 -17.63 -17.01 9.12
CA ALA A 29 -16.38 -16.26 9.21
C ALA A 29 -16.37 -15.20 10.32
N LEU A 30 -17.54 -14.65 10.68
CA LEU A 30 -17.67 -13.61 11.70
C LEU A 30 -18.16 -14.10 13.05
N ASP A 31 -18.45 -15.41 13.17
CA ASP A 31 -19.11 -16.01 14.34
C ASP A 31 -20.39 -15.28 14.72
N LEU A 32 -21.27 -15.05 13.74
CA LEU A 32 -22.54 -14.34 13.91
C LEU A 32 -23.74 -15.16 13.44
N PRO A 33 -24.92 -14.95 14.03
CA PRO A 33 -26.14 -15.57 13.51
C PRO A 33 -26.41 -15.14 12.06
N PRO A 34 -26.82 -16.06 11.15
CA PRO A 34 -27.14 -15.73 9.76
C PRO A 34 -28.18 -14.63 9.60
N SER A 35 -29.14 -14.53 10.49
CA SER A 35 -30.16 -13.45 10.51
C SER A 35 -29.55 -12.08 10.74
N THR A 36 -28.55 -11.97 11.61
CA THR A 36 -27.82 -10.72 11.87
C THR A 36 -27.03 -10.29 10.62
N VAL A 37 -26.27 -11.21 10.01
CA VAL A 37 -25.51 -10.94 8.79
C VAL A 37 -26.45 -10.55 7.66
N HIS A 38 -27.57 -11.24 7.48
CA HIS A 38 -28.57 -10.92 6.46
C HIS A 38 -29.10 -9.50 6.64
N GLY A 39 -29.43 -9.08 7.88
CA GLY A 39 -29.88 -7.71 8.16
C GLY A 39 -28.86 -6.65 7.79
N ILE A 40 -27.57 -6.87 8.12
CA ILE A 40 -26.49 -5.93 7.78
C ILE A 40 -26.26 -5.90 6.26
N VAL A 41 -26.19 -7.05 5.60
CA VAL A 41 -26.01 -7.14 4.14
C VAL A 41 -27.15 -6.45 3.41
N LYS A 42 -28.41 -6.61 3.86
CA LYS A 42 -29.56 -5.93 3.29
C LYS A 42 -29.45 -4.41 3.43
N SER A 43 -28.97 -3.92 4.58
CA SER A 43 -28.71 -2.49 4.78
C SER A 43 -27.60 -1.98 3.86
N LEU A 44 -26.46 -2.71 3.73
CA LEU A 44 -25.40 -2.35 2.80
C LEU A 44 -25.88 -2.37 1.34
N GLN A 45 -26.74 -3.32 0.99
CA GLN A 45 -27.34 -3.43 -0.35
C GLN A 45 -28.26 -2.25 -0.65
N SER A 46 -29.07 -1.79 0.30
CA SER A 46 -29.93 -0.63 0.09
C SER A 46 -29.17 0.67 -0.19
N HIS A 47 -27.89 0.73 0.22
CA HIS A 47 -26.96 1.84 -0.07
C HIS A 47 -26.03 1.55 -1.27
N GLY A 48 -26.18 0.41 -1.93
CA GLY A 48 -25.33 0.02 -3.07
C GLY A 48 -23.89 -0.30 -2.73
N LEU A 49 -23.55 -0.49 -1.44
CA LEU A 49 -22.22 -0.89 -0.97
C LEU A 49 -21.96 -2.38 -1.19
N VAL A 50 -23.03 -3.17 -1.22
CA VAL A 50 -23.03 -4.60 -1.55
C VAL A 50 -24.08 -4.85 -2.63
N ALA A 51 -23.84 -5.77 -3.53
CA ALA A 51 -24.79 -6.21 -4.55
C ALA A 51 -24.93 -7.74 -4.49
N GLN A 52 -26.13 -8.25 -4.74
CA GLN A 52 -26.35 -9.68 -4.94
C GLN A 52 -26.12 -10.03 -6.41
N GLN A 53 -25.42 -11.13 -6.68
CA GLN A 53 -25.24 -11.61 -8.04
C GLN A 53 -26.58 -12.04 -8.64
N PRO A 54 -26.86 -11.73 -9.94
CA PRO A 54 -28.12 -12.08 -10.60
C PRO A 54 -28.42 -13.60 -10.59
N SER A 55 -27.37 -14.40 -10.67
CA SER A 55 -27.47 -15.86 -10.63
C SER A 55 -26.95 -16.38 -9.28
N GLY A 56 -27.85 -16.58 -8.30
CA GLY A 56 -27.52 -17.24 -7.04
C GLY A 56 -27.66 -16.38 -5.78
N ASN A 57 -27.21 -16.94 -4.66
CA ASN A 57 -27.34 -16.33 -3.32
C ASN A 57 -26.03 -15.70 -2.82
N ARG A 58 -25.08 -15.36 -3.74
CA ARG A 58 -23.81 -14.77 -3.38
C ARG A 58 -23.85 -13.26 -3.51
N TYR A 59 -23.12 -12.60 -2.64
CA TYR A 59 -22.97 -11.15 -2.60
C TYR A 59 -21.56 -10.76 -3.00
N VAL A 60 -21.42 -9.57 -3.58
CA VAL A 60 -20.18 -8.94 -4.04
C VAL A 60 -20.16 -7.50 -3.56
N LEU A 61 -19.00 -6.84 -3.63
CA LEU A 61 -18.90 -5.40 -3.41
C LEU A 61 -19.76 -4.65 -4.43
N GLY A 62 -20.46 -3.62 -3.98
CA GLY A 62 -21.40 -2.85 -4.79
C GLY A 62 -20.77 -1.61 -5.47
N PRO A 63 -21.42 -1.06 -6.51
CA PRO A 63 -20.85 0.03 -7.33
C PRO A 63 -20.71 1.36 -6.58
N THR A 64 -21.40 1.57 -5.47
CA THR A 64 -21.23 2.78 -4.64
C THR A 64 -19.81 2.91 -4.10
N LEU A 65 -19.10 1.79 -3.88
CA LEU A 65 -17.70 1.81 -3.43
C LEU A 65 -16.79 2.45 -4.48
N LEU A 66 -17.04 2.23 -5.77
CA LEU A 66 -16.28 2.89 -6.85
C LEU A 66 -16.46 4.42 -6.77
N LYS A 67 -17.70 4.88 -6.55
CA LYS A 67 -17.99 6.31 -6.41
C LYS A 67 -17.26 6.92 -5.19
N LEU A 68 -17.28 6.23 -4.07
CA LEU A 68 -16.57 6.68 -2.86
C LEU A 68 -15.06 6.69 -3.04
N SER A 69 -14.50 5.64 -3.65
CA SER A 69 -13.05 5.55 -3.90
C SER A 69 -12.57 6.62 -4.87
N SER A 70 -13.36 6.95 -5.92
CA SER A 70 -13.00 8.03 -6.85
C SER A 70 -12.89 9.38 -6.13
N VAL A 71 -13.87 9.71 -5.29
CA VAL A 71 -13.82 10.95 -4.49
C VAL A 71 -12.59 10.97 -3.58
N TYR A 72 -12.30 9.86 -2.90
CA TYR A 72 -11.11 9.75 -2.05
C TYR A 72 -9.82 9.96 -2.86
N LEU A 73 -9.66 9.24 -3.97
CA LEU A 73 -8.46 9.34 -4.82
C LEU A 73 -8.27 10.74 -5.42
N ASP A 74 -9.35 11.46 -5.71
CA ASP A 74 -9.31 12.84 -6.23
C ASP A 74 -8.88 13.85 -5.15
N THR A 75 -9.03 13.53 -3.86
CA THR A 75 -8.54 14.38 -2.77
C THR A 75 -7.05 14.22 -2.48
N LEU A 76 -6.38 13.24 -3.08
CA LEU A 76 -4.97 12.96 -2.85
C LEU A 76 -4.08 13.76 -3.82
N ASP A 77 -3.64 14.94 -3.42
CA ASP A 77 -2.71 15.79 -4.18
C ASP A 77 -1.46 15.03 -4.63
N VAL A 78 -0.91 14.18 -3.75
CA VAL A 78 0.26 13.36 -4.06
C VAL A 78 0.01 12.44 -5.26
N ARG A 79 -1.20 11.87 -5.38
CA ARG A 79 -1.56 11.04 -6.53
C ARG A 79 -1.60 11.86 -7.81
N ALA A 80 -2.31 13.00 -7.80
CA ALA A 80 -2.47 13.85 -8.98
C ALA A 80 -1.12 14.33 -9.52
N ARG A 81 -0.20 14.72 -8.64
CA ARG A 81 1.14 15.20 -9.03
C ARG A 81 2.09 14.07 -9.43
N SER A 82 1.89 12.85 -8.91
CA SER A 82 2.74 11.71 -9.24
C SER A 82 2.47 11.10 -10.61
N MET A 83 1.22 11.13 -11.11
CA MET A 83 0.79 10.37 -12.29
C MET A 83 1.69 10.59 -13.52
N ARG A 84 2.04 11.85 -13.82
CA ARG A 84 2.91 12.18 -14.96
C ARG A 84 4.31 11.58 -14.79
N TRP A 85 4.89 11.71 -13.61
CA TRP A 85 6.23 11.23 -13.31
C TRP A 85 6.30 9.72 -13.27
N MET A 86 5.25 9.05 -12.80
CA MET A 86 5.13 7.59 -12.83
C MET A 86 5.08 7.06 -14.25
N HIS A 87 4.27 7.68 -15.10
CA HIS A 87 4.18 7.31 -16.52
C HIS A 87 5.52 7.50 -17.25
N GLU A 88 6.21 8.61 -16.98
CA GLU A 88 7.55 8.87 -17.52
C GLU A 88 8.57 7.85 -17.01
N LEU A 89 8.57 7.55 -15.71
CA LEU A 89 9.42 6.55 -15.08
C LEU A 89 9.18 5.16 -15.68
N SER A 90 7.92 4.74 -15.80
CA SER A 90 7.56 3.46 -16.43
C SER A 90 8.05 3.40 -17.89
N SER A 91 7.87 4.48 -18.67
CA SER A 91 8.30 4.55 -20.07
C SER A 91 9.81 4.50 -20.23
N ARG A 92 10.59 5.13 -19.33
CA ARG A 92 12.07 5.16 -19.36
C ARG A 92 12.68 3.84 -18.92
N THR A 93 12.11 3.22 -17.90
CA THR A 93 12.66 1.99 -17.31
C THR A 93 12.12 0.71 -17.93
N GLY A 94 10.98 0.77 -18.62
CA GLY A 94 10.26 -0.42 -19.08
C GLY A 94 9.60 -1.22 -17.95
N LEU A 95 9.56 -0.69 -16.71
CA LEU A 95 9.06 -1.37 -15.52
C LEU A 95 7.68 -0.84 -15.12
N ALA A 96 6.92 -1.66 -14.39
CA ALA A 96 5.71 -1.18 -13.73
C ALA A 96 6.07 -0.21 -12.59
N THR A 97 5.18 0.76 -12.32
CA THR A 97 5.37 1.69 -11.20
C THR A 97 4.17 1.65 -10.26
N ARG A 98 4.43 1.82 -8.97
CA ARG A 98 3.42 1.89 -7.91
C ARG A 98 3.60 3.17 -7.10
N LEU A 99 2.48 3.75 -6.66
CA LEU A 99 2.45 4.82 -5.66
C LEU A 99 1.65 4.30 -4.47
N GLY A 100 2.25 4.34 -3.30
CA GLY A 100 1.62 3.85 -2.08
C GLY A 100 1.64 4.88 -0.96
N VAL A 101 0.61 4.82 -0.12
CA VAL A 101 0.51 5.55 1.15
C VAL A 101 0.28 4.57 2.29
N GLU A 102 0.53 5.03 3.50
CA GLU A 102 0.33 4.22 4.70
C GLU A 102 -1.16 4.00 4.98
N LEU A 103 -1.51 2.80 5.46
CA LEU A 103 -2.83 2.41 5.90
C LEU A 103 -2.75 1.35 7.01
N PHE A 104 -2.79 1.74 8.29
CA PHE A 104 -2.88 0.85 9.47
C PHE A 104 -1.83 -0.28 9.52
N GLY A 105 -0.58 0.03 9.19
CA GLY A 105 0.54 -0.94 9.19
C GLY A 105 0.72 -1.65 7.85
N GLU A 106 -0.04 -1.27 6.84
CA GLU A 106 0.08 -1.72 5.46
C GLU A 106 0.34 -0.53 4.54
N VAL A 107 0.75 -0.80 3.33
CA VAL A 107 0.76 0.18 2.24
C VAL A 107 -0.44 -0.08 1.35
N ILE A 108 -1.27 0.92 1.10
CA ILE A 108 -2.28 0.86 0.05
C ILE A 108 -1.74 1.48 -1.25
N VAL A 109 -1.84 0.76 -2.36
CA VAL A 109 -1.49 1.27 -3.68
C VAL A 109 -2.60 2.22 -4.16
N ILE A 110 -2.27 3.50 -4.35
CA ILE A 110 -3.24 4.54 -4.79
C ILE A 110 -3.13 4.86 -6.28
N HIS A 111 -2.04 4.45 -6.93
CA HIS A 111 -1.86 4.49 -8.38
C HIS A 111 -0.87 3.42 -8.84
N HIS A 112 -1.08 2.90 -10.05
CA HIS A 112 -0.25 1.88 -10.67
C HIS A 112 -0.21 2.11 -12.18
N ASP A 113 0.99 2.24 -12.76
CA ASP A 113 1.21 2.17 -14.20
C ASP A 113 1.78 0.79 -14.55
N ARG A 114 1.19 0.18 -15.55
CA ARG A 114 1.62 -1.12 -16.06
C ARG A 114 2.94 -0.99 -16.85
N ARG A 115 3.61 -2.10 -17.06
CA ARG A 115 4.73 -2.17 -17.99
C ARG A 115 4.29 -1.72 -19.39
N PRO A 116 5.11 -0.93 -20.08
CA PRO A 116 4.79 -0.45 -21.42
C PRO A 116 4.96 -1.52 -22.52
N ASP A 117 5.51 -2.69 -22.18
CA ASP A 117 5.77 -3.81 -23.11
C ASP A 117 4.50 -4.58 -23.55
N GLY A 118 3.33 -4.20 -23.03
CA GLY A 118 2.07 -4.86 -23.33
C GLY A 118 1.79 -6.13 -22.53
N THR A 119 2.65 -6.50 -21.57
CA THR A 119 2.38 -7.62 -20.65
C THR A 119 1.09 -7.37 -19.90
N GLU A 120 0.21 -8.36 -19.88
CA GLU A 120 -1.05 -8.26 -19.14
C GLU A 120 -0.78 -8.29 -17.64
N GLN A 121 -1.09 -7.20 -16.96
CA GLN A 121 -0.95 -7.06 -15.51
C GLN A 121 -2.32 -6.73 -14.90
N MET A 122 -2.59 -7.30 -13.72
CA MET A 122 -3.81 -6.95 -12.98
C MET A 122 -3.73 -5.50 -12.46
N PRO A 123 -4.86 -4.78 -12.43
CA PRO A 123 -4.90 -3.47 -11.74
C PRO A 123 -4.60 -3.64 -10.25
N GLU A 124 -3.69 -2.82 -9.73
CA GLU A 124 -3.26 -2.94 -8.33
C GLU A 124 -3.72 -1.79 -7.45
N THR A 125 -4.35 -0.75 -8.00
CA THR A 125 -4.94 0.33 -7.20
C THR A 125 -5.95 -0.25 -6.20
N GLY A 126 -5.74 0.03 -4.91
CA GLY A 126 -6.52 -0.52 -3.80
C GLY A 126 -5.97 -1.83 -3.22
N VAL A 127 -4.89 -2.39 -3.78
CA VAL A 127 -4.17 -3.52 -3.16
C VAL A 127 -3.42 -3.02 -1.93
N THR A 128 -3.45 -3.79 -0.84
CA THR A 128 -2.66 -3.55 0.36
C THR A 128 -1.55 -4.58 0.48
N ILE A 129 -0.39 -4.13 0.97
CA ILE A 129 0.80 -4.96 1.18
C ILE A 129 1.32 -4.63 2.59
N PRO A 130 1.63 -5.63 3.44
CA PRO A 130 2.23 -5.38 4.74
C PRO A 130 3.49 -4.52 4.62
N SER A 131 3.59 -3.45 5.42
CA SER A 131 4.65 -2.45 5.28
C SER A 131 6.05 -3.02 5.44
N HIS A 132 6.23 -4.01 6.33
CA HIS A 132 7.54 -4.66 6.54
C HIS A 132 8.02 -5.48 5.35
N ALA A 133 7.11 -6.00 4.52
CA ALA A 133 7.42 -6.88 3.39
C ALA A 133 7.45 -6.16 2.03
N SER A 134 7.32 -4.83 2.01
CA SER A 134 7.30 -4.07 0.75
C SER A 134 8.33 -2.94 0.75
N ALA A 135 8.95 -2.68 -0.40
CA ALA A 135 9.89 -1.58 -0.55
C ALA A 135 9.27 -0.22 -0.17
N MET A 136 8.01 0.03 -0.59
CA MET A 136 7.28 1.25 -0.23
C MET A 136 7.02 1.34 1.27
N GLY A 137 6.62 0.25 1.91
CA GLY A 137 6.37 0.22 3.34
C GLY A 137 7.63 0.43 4.16
N LYS A 138 8.76 -0.17 3.78
CA LYS A 138 10.06 0.07 4.40
C LYS A 138 10.47 1.54 4.30
N VAL A 139 10.18 2.21 3.17
CA VAL A 139 10.38 3.66 3.03
C VAL A 139 9.51 4.43 4.02
N LEU A 140 8.20 4.17 4.06
CA LEU A 140 7.28 4.88 4.95
C LEU A 140 7.65 4.69 6.43
N LEU A 141 7.93 3.45 6.83
CA LEU A 141 8.34 3.13 8.21
C LEU A 141 9.69 3.76 8.59
N ALA A 142 10.62 3.85 7.64
CA ALA A 142 11.93 4.43 7.92
C ALA A 142 11.87 5.91 8.32
N TYR A 143 10.86 6.65 7.87
CA TYR A 143 10.71 8.08 8.15
C TYR A 143 9.59 8.41 9.15
N ASP A 144 8.84 7.40 9.62
CA ASP A 144 7.84 7.55 10.68
C ASP A 144 8.18 6.62 11.86
N ALA A 145 8.84 7.18 12.87
CA ALA A 145 9.30 6.42 14.04
C ALA A 145 8.13 5.87 14.89
N ALA A 146 7.01 6.60 14.96
CA ALA A 146 5.85 6.18 15.75
C ALA A 146 5.16 4.99 15.07
N HIS A 147 4.99 5.06 13.77
CA HIS A 147 4.41 3.98 12.97
C HIS A 147 5.34 2.75 12.92
N ALA A 148 6.64 2.96 12.73
CA ALA A 148 7.63 1.87 12.82
C ALA A 148 7.58 1.15 14.17
N ALA A 149 7.46 1.89 15.29
CA ALA A 149 7.33 1.31 16.61
C ALA A 149 6.04 0.50 16.78
N ASP A 150 4.90 0.98 16.24
CA ASP A 150 3.63 0.23 16.26
C ASP A 150 3.75 -1.08 15.46
N VAL A 151 4.27 -1.05 14.24
CA VAL A 151 4.48 -2.24 13.41
C VAL A 151 5.42 -3.24 14.08
N LEU A 152 6.55 -2.77 14.63
CA LEU A 152 7.53 -3.61 15.32
C LEU A 152 7.09 -4.02 16.74
N SER A 153 5.97 -3.55 17.25
CA SER A 153 5.41 -4.03 18.52
C SER A 153 4.74 -5.40 18.39
N ARG A 154 4.50 -5.88 17.18
CA ARG A 154 3.79 -7.10 16.84
C ARG A 154 4.71 -8.07 16.09
N PRO A 155 4.43 -9.39 16.12
CA PRO A 155 5.13 -10.34 15.25
C PRO A 155 4.93 -9.97 13.77
N LEU A 156 6.01 -9.93 13.00
CA LEU A 156 5.98 -9.72 11.56
C LEU A 156 5.62 -11.04 10.87
N ILE A 157 4.67 -11.01 9.95
CA ILE A 157 4.15 -12.20 9.28
C ILE A 157 5.03 -12.53 8.08
N ALA A 158 5.56 -13.76 7.99
CA ALA A 158 6.22 -14.25 6.81
C ALA A 158 5.19 -14.51 5.70
N LEU A 159 5.31 -13.82 4.57
CA LEU A 159 4.50 -14.03 3.37
C LEU A 159 5.18 -15.02 2.42
N THR A 160 6.52 -15.03 2.43
CA THR A 160 7.39 -15.93 1.68
C THR A 160 8.52 -16.41 2.59
N ALA A 161 9.41 -17.24 2.06
CA ALA A 161 10.62 -17.67 2.78
C ALA A 161 11.63 -16.52 2.95
N ASP A 162 11.57 -15.50 2.09
CA ASP A 162 12.52 -14.39 2.06
C ASP A 162 12.04 -13.16 2.84
N THR A 163 10.77 -13.17 3.34
CA THR A 163 10.23 -12.07 4.15
C THR A 163 11.08 -11.83 5.40
N THR A 164 11.57 -10.61 5.57
CA THR A 164 12.27 -10.20 6.79
C THR A 164 11.27 -10.10 7.95
N THR A 165 11.39 -10.99 8.95
CA THR A 165 10.56 -11.03 10.16
C THR A 165 11.32 -10.69 11.44
N ASP A 166 12.64 -10.56 11.37
CA ASP A 166 13.49 -10.16 12.47
C ASP A 166 13.46 -8.64 12.65
N HIS A 167 13.13 -8.20 13.87
CA HIS A 167 12.96 -6.77 14.19
C HIS A 167 14.26 -5.99 14.15
N ASP A 168 15.39 -6.58 14.52
CA ASP A 168 16.67 -5.87 14.50
C ASP A 168 17.16 -5.70 13.08
N ARG A 169 17.03 -6.74 12.25
CA ARG A 169 17.31 -6.67 10.82
C ARG A 169 16.41 -5.62 10.14
N MET A 170 15.14 -5.54 10.52
CA MET A 170 14.24 -4.51 9.98
C MET A 170 14.68 -3.09 10.36
N ARG A 171 15.14 -2.87 11.59
CA ARG A 171 15.72 -1.58 11.99
C ARG A 171 16.96 -1.20 11.18
N GLU A 172 17.84 -2.17 10.91
CA GLU A 172 18.99 -1.96 10.02
C GLU A 172 18.57 -1.60 8.59
N GLU A 173 17.48 -2.18 8.10
CA GLU A 173 16.92 -1.82 6.80
C GLU A 173 16.39 -0.37 6.79
N PHE A 174 15.71 0.06 7.84
CA PHE A 174 15.28 1.46 7.97
C PHE A 174 16.47 2.43 7.99
N GLU A 175 17.59 2.08 8.64
CA GLU A 175 18.80 2.90 8.59
C GLU A 175 19.38 2.98 7.16
N ARG A 176 19.36 1.87 6.42
CA ARG A 176 19.77 1.88 5.01
C ARG A 176 18.85 2.76 4.16
N VAL A 177 17.54 2.65 4.36
CA VAL A 177 16.57 3.51 3.66
C VAL A 177 16.84 4.99 3.94
N ARG A 178 17.07 5.37 5.18
CA ARG A 178 17.37 6.78 5.55
C ARG A 178 18.66 7.29 4.92
N ARG A 179 19.69 6.44 4.80
CA ARG A 179 20.97 6.78 4.21
C ARG A 179 20.88 6.92 2.68
N ASP A 180 20.21 5.97 2.02
CA ASP A 180 20.24 5.80 0.57
C ASP A 180 19.02 6.41 -0.13
N ALA A 181 17.99 6.78 0.64
CA ALA A 181 16.65 7.20 0.22
C ALA A 181 15.99 6.17 -0.71
N LEU A 182 16.27 4.89 -0.48
CA LEU A 182 15.71 3.76 -1.23
C LEU A 182 15.33 2.61 -0.28
N GLY A 183 14.10 2.15 -0.39
CA GLY A 183 13.64 0.89 0.18
C GLY A 183 13.78 -0.23 -0.86
N LEU A 184 14.19 -1.39 -0.41
CA LEU A 184 14.45 -2.57 -1.25
C LEU A 184 13.60 -3.73 -0.77
N GLU A 185 13.08 -4.50 -1.71
CA GLU A 185 12.36 -5.74 -1.46
C GLU A 185 12.63 -6.71 -2.62
N ASN A 186 12.95 -7.95 -2.30
CA ASN A 186 13.14 -9.00 -3.28
C ASN A 186 12.47 -10.29 -2.80
N GLU A 187 11.35 -10.66 -3.45
CA GLU A 187 10.53 -11.83 -3.14
C GLU A 187 9.98 -11.88 -1.69
N GLU A 188 9.98 -10.75 -0.97
CA GLU A 188 9.48 -10.72 0.42
C GLU A 188 7.96 -10.70 0.51
N ALA A 189 7.27 -10.01 -0.40
CA ALA A 189 5.81 -9.96 -0.45
C ALA A 189 5.22 -11.01 -1.38
N VAL A 190 5.84 -11.20 -2.55
CA VAL A 190 5.35 -12.08 -3.62
C VAL A 190 6.53 -12.77 -4.29
N ILE A 191 6.49 -14.10 -4.36
CA ILE A 191 7.51 -14.90 -5.06
C ILE A 191 7.56 -14.50 -6.54
N GLY A 192 8.75 -14.30 -7.07
CA GLY A 192 9.01 -13.90 -8.47
C GLY A 192 8.93 -12.39 -8.71
N GLU A 193 8.65 -11.58 -7.69
CA GLU A 193 8.59 -10.12 -7.78
C GLU A 193 9.63 -9.47 -6.88
N ALA A 194 10.23 -8.39 -7.36
CA ALA A 194 11.08 -7.53 -6.57
C ALA A 194 10.69 -6.06 -6.79
N SER A 195 10.99 -5.19 -5.83
CA SER A 195 10.70 -3.77 -5.95
C SER A 195 11.73 -2.88 -5.28
N VAL A 196 11.85 -1.66 -5.79
CA VAL A 196 12.63 -0.58 -5.18
C VAL A 196 11.74 0.66 -5.07
N ALA A 197 11.74 1.30 -3.92
CA ALA A 197 10.92 2.47 -3.65
C ALA A 197 11.75 3.66 -3.16
N ALA A 198 11.26 4.88 -3.45
CA ALA A 198 11.83 6.13 -3.00
C ALA A 198 10.76 6.99 -2.28
N PRO A 199 11.13 7.81 -1.28
CA PRO A 199 10.21 8.64 -0.52
C PRO A 199 9.69 9.83 -1.33
N ILE A 200 8.43 10.17 -1.12
CA ILE A 200 7.81 11.41 -1.59
C ILE A 200 7.49 12.28 -0.38
N CYS A 201 7.97 13.53 -0.42
CA CYS A 201 7.87 14.48 0.68
C CYS A 201 6.82 15.57 0.41
N SER A 202 6.14 16.00 1.48
CA SER A 202 5.25 17.15 1.51
C SER A 202 6.04 18.47 1.59
N ASP A 203 5.32 19.60 1.58
CA ASP A 203 5.83 20.95 1.83
C ASP A 203 6.38 21.14 3.25
N GLU A 204 5.93 20.33 4.21
CA GLU A 204 6.48 20.28 5.57
C GLU A 204 7.78 19.46 5.65
N GLY A 205 8.15 18.77 4.58
CA GLY A 205 9.33 17.90 4.51
C GLY A 205 9.09 16.49 5.08
N GLU A 206 7.86 16.14 5.39
CA GLU A 206 7.47 14.81 5.85
C GLU A 206 7.31 13.84 4.68
N VAL A 207 7.65 12.57 4.89
CA VAL A 207 7.40 11.51 3.91
C VAL A 207 5.93 11.09 4.00
N ILE A 208 5.16 11.41 2.96
CA ILE A 208 3.71 11.17 2.90
C ILE A 208 3.31 10.03 1.97
N ALA A 209 4.21 9.62 1.10
CA ALA A 209 4.00 8.53 0.14
C ALA A 209 5.35 7.91 -0.27
N ALA A 210 5.29 6.79 -0.97
CA ALA A 210 6.43 6.19 -1.63
C ALA A 210 6.08 5.84 -3.07
N ILE A 211 7.01 6.12 -4.00
CA ILE A 211 6.94 5.69 -5.40
C ILE A 211 7.89 4.52 -5.60
N ALA A 212 7.46 3.49 -6.33
CA ALA A 212 8.26 2.30 -6.57
C ALA A 212 8.30 1.91 -8.05
N VAL A 213 9.39 1.24 -8.44
CA VAL A 213 9.48 0.42 -9.64
C VAL A 213 9.40 -1.05 -9.23
N VAL A 214 8.73 -1.84 -10.07
CA VAL A 214 8.50 -3.27 -9.85
C VAL A 214 9.07 -4.06 -11.01
N LEU A 215 9.86 -5.08 -10.70
CA LEU A 215 10.57 -5.91 -11.66
C LEU A 215 10.43 -7.40 -11.31
N PRO A 216 10.60 -8.31 -12.28
CA PRO A 216 10.74 -9.73 -11.95
C PRO A 216 11.98 -9.95 -11.08
N ALA A 217 11.91 -10.87 -10.13
CA ALA A 217 13.07 -11.23 -9.29
C ALA A 217 14.27 -11.72 -10.12
N THR A 218 14.03 -12.25 -11.32
CA THR A 218 15.09 -12.66 -12.27
C THR A 218 15.90 -11.49 -12.84
N GLU A 219 15.39 -10.27 -12.73
CA GLU A 219 16.05 -9.03 -13.16
C GLU A 219 16.70 -8.28 -11.96
N TRP A 220 16.70 -8.89 -10.79
CA TRP A 220 17.35 -8.35 -9.60
C TRP A 220 18.88 -8.53 -9.63
N PRO A 221 19.69 -7.57 -9.18
CA PRO A 221 19.32 -6.22 -8.75
C PRO A 221 19.06 -5.26 -9.92
N PRO A 222 18.24 -4.21 -9.74
CA PRO A 222 18.04 -3.21 -10.78
C PRO A 222 19.33 -2.44 -11.09
N SER A 223 19.42 -1.95 -12.32
CA SER A 223 20.59 -1.16 -12.74
C SER A 223 20.62 0.22 -12.04
N GLU A 224 21.82 0.80 -11.92
CA GLU A 224 21.98 2.16 -11.41
C GLU A 224 21.18 3.21 -12.21
N ALA A 225 20.94 2.99 -13.50
CA ALA A 225 20.09 3.85 -14.31
C ALA A 225 18.65 3.86 -13.79
N VAL A 226 18.07 2.69 -13.51
CA VAL A 226 16.72 2.54 -12.93
C VAL A 226 16.64 3.23 -11.56
N LEU A 227 17.65 3.05 -10.69
CA LEU A 227 17.70 3.67 -9.37
C LEU A 227 17.76 5.21 -9.47
N ASN A 228 18.51 5.74 -10.43
CA ASN A 228 18.61 7.18 -10.66
C ASN A 228 17.32 7.77 -11.22
N ASP A 229 16.67 7.08 -12.17
CA ASP A 229 15.37 7.48 -12.70
C ASP A 229 14.28 7.50 -11.62
N LEU A 230 14.29 6.51 -10.72
CA LEU A 230 13.37 6.45 -9.58
C LEU A 230 13.61 7.62 -8.60
N ARG A 231 14.87 7.90 -8.25
CA ARG A 231 15.21 9.06 -7.39
C ARG A 231 14.81 10.37 -8.03
N GLU A 232 15.01 10.52 -9.34
CA GLU A 232 14.60 11.69 -10.09
C GLU A 232 13.08 11.90 -10.05
N ALA A 233 12.31 10.84 -10.32
CA ALA A 233 10.86 10.89 -10.25
C ALA A 233 10.36 11.27 -8.84
N ALA A 234 10.85 10.64 -7.79
CA ALA A 234 10.49 10.95 -6.41
C ALA A 234 10.82 12.40 -6.03
N ARG A 235 12.00 12.90 -6.42
CA ARG A 235 12.42 14.30 -6.22
C ARG A 235 11.50 15.27 -6.94
N ASN A 236 11.13 14.96 -8.17
CA ASN A 236 10.28 15.86 -8.98
C ASN A 236 8.87 15.93 -8.41
N VAL A 237 8.28 14.82 -7.98
CA VAL A 237 6.98 14.81 -7.30
C VAL A 237 7.05 15.62 -6.00
N SER A 238 8.07 15.38 -5.17
CA SER A 238 8.24 16.09 -3.90
C SER A 238 8.39 17.61 -4.12
N ARG A 239 9.13 18.01 -5.15
CA ARG A 239 9.27 19.44 -5.52
C ARG A 239 7.94 20.04 -5.95
N GLU A 240 7.10 19.33 -6.71
CA GLU A 240 5.76 19.80 -7.09
C GLU A 240 4.81 19.89 -5.89
N LEU A 241 5.06 19.11 -4.84
CA LEU A 241 4.35 19.19 -3.56
C LEU A 241 4.88 20.29 -2.64
N GLY A 242 5.96 20.98 -3.04
CA GLY A 242 6.54 22.07 -2.25
C GLY A 242 7.61 21.63 -1.25
N ALA A 243 8.11 20.40 -1.34
CA ALA A 243 9.10 19.88 -0.40
C ALA A 243 10.36 20.79 -0.33
N PRO A 244 10.83 21.14 0.88
CA PRO A 244 11.98 22.03 1.05
C PRO A 244 13.32 21.38 0.66
N ALA A 245 13.38 20.04 0.71
CA ALA A 245 14.57 19.26 0.35
C ALA A 245 14.18 17.84 -0.07
N TRP A 246 15.05 17.21 -0.89
CA TRP A 246 15.04 15.81 -1.20
C TRP A 246 16.48 15.28 -1.37
N PRO A 247 16.92 14.17 -0.77
CA PRO A 247 16.11 13.27 0.07
C PRO A 247 15.68 13.94 1.38
N PRO A 248 14.63 13.39 2.05
CA PRO A 248 14.17 13.92 3.33
C PRO A 248 15.29 13.81 4.37
N ARG A 249 15.36 14.79 5.27
CA ARG A 249 16.29 14.69 6.40
C ARG A 249 15.81 13.60 7.34
N PRO A 250 16.71 12.75 7.87
CA PRO A 250 16.35 11.83 8.94
C PRO A 250 15.72 12.63 10.08
N LEU A 251 14.62 12.11 10.64
CA LEU A 251 14.07 12.67 11.88
C LEU A 251 15.20 12.74 12.90
N ALA A 252 15.41 13.92 13.51
CA ALA A 252 16.32 14.03 14.62
C ALA A 252 15.87 13.00 15.68
N THR A 253 16.72 12.03 15.99
CA THR A 253 16.49 11.11 17.09
C THR A 253 16.18 11.96 18.32
N ALA A 254 14.96 11.86 18.86
CA ALA A 254 14.64 12.49 20.13
C ALA A 254 15.68 11.98 21.12
N ALA A 255 16.50 12.89 21.64
CA ALA A 255 17.44 12.55 22.71
C ALA A 255 16.63 11.89 23.83
N PRO A 256 17.14 10.80 24.45
CA PRO A 256 16.47 10.21 25.60
C PRO A 256 16.27 11.33 26.62
N ALA A 257 15.03 11.49 27.09
CA ALA A 257 14.73 12.43 28.17
C ALA A 257 15.55 11.98 29.39
N ASP A 258 16.54 12.79 29.76
CA ASP A 258 17.27 12.61 30.99
C ASP A 258 16.28 12.63 32.17
N THR A 259 16.13 11.49 32.82
CA THR A 259 15.39 11.29 34.06
C THR A 259 16.33 11.50 35.25
#